data_81a6cb2d18ce4f06033d6c3f9e7428f6
#
_entry.id   81a6cb2d18ce4f06033d6c3f9e7428f6
#
_cell.length_a   1.000
_cell.length_b   1.000
_cell.length_c   1.000
_cell.angle_alpha   90.00
_cell.angle_beta   90.00
_cell.angle_gamma   90.00
#
_symmetry.space_group_name_H-M   'P 1'
#
loop_
_entity.id
_entity.type
_entity.pdbx_description
1 polymer ?
#
loop_
_entity_poly.entity_id
_entity_poly.type
_entity_poly.pdbx_seq_one_letter_code
_entity_poly.pdbx_strand_id
1 'polypeptide(L)'
;TEANPSHRLDYRRFSSDEICEFNREQVDILHRHSPGRKIAHNYIGDFTKLDHHAIGASLDVAAWDSYPIGLLSEGDDSETDKAHWLRYGHPDFAAFNHDVFRHCSPQWGVMEQQPGPVNWASHNAAPAPGMVRLWTWEAFAHGAAFVSYFRWRQVPFGQEQMHAALLTPDRQDARALVEIAQVASERETTSELESTSARVAIVLDYPSLWQHEIQPQGRAGSVLEMARTLYSCCRQLGLDVDVVPQGADFESYGLVILPSVPILDAGMCERLCESGATVLATPLTGSRTLDGRIPENLAPGPFANLLPMQVRVFESLPPFVKLGVMAAGRRFYGSLWQESVKSAAEALAYFDNGEPAWLRSGKTHYLACWPDEPLLMHVLRQLCQEAKLEVRETGRDIRLRRAGNIQFAFNYGPDVIDLRCVGAPETDEDYLIGVRDIEGAGVAAWRI
;
A
#
# COMPACT_ATOMS: atom_id res chain seq x y z
N THR A 1 -19.72 23.17 19.53
CA THR A 1 -18.27 23.12 19.87
C THR A 1 -17.82 21.69 19.82
N GLU A 2 -16.79 21.42 19.07
CA GLU A 2 -16.20 20.08 18.99
C GLU A 2 -15.36 19.78 20.23
N ALA A 3 -15.19 18.49 20.54
CA ALA A 3 -14.32 18.04 21.61
C ALA A 3 -12.85 18.38 21.30
N ASN A 4 -12.03 18.52 22.34
CA ASN A 4 -10.59 18.73 22.20
C ASN A 4 -9.98 17.63 21.32
N PRO A 5 -9.13 17.97 20.34
CA PRO A 5 -8.49 16.98 19.45
C PRO A 5 -7.78 15.86 20.17
N SER A 6 -7.04 16.15 21.25
CA SER A 6 -6.39 15.12 22.08
C SER A 6 -7.38 14.13 22.67
N HIS A 7 -8.54 14.60 23.20
CA HIS A 7 -9.59 13.70 23.70
C HIS A 7 -10.22 12.86 22.58
N ARG A 8 -10.33 13.41 21.36
CA ARG A 8 -10.82 12.64 20.20
C ARG A 8 -9.82 11.56 19.80
N LEU A 9 -8.52 11.85 19.86
CA LEU A 9 -7.46 10.88 19.59
C LEU A 9 -7.46 9.76 20.65
N ASP A 10 -7.58 10.10 21.94
CA ASP A 10 -7.70 9.13 23.02
C ASP A 10 -8.93 8.25 22.85
N TYR A 11 -10.06 8.84 22.43
CA TYR A 11 -11.26 8.07 22.13
C TYR A 11 -11.10 7.10 20.94
N ARG A 12 -10.35 7.50 19.90
CA ARG A 12 -10.04 6.61 18.78
C ARG A 12 -9.17 5.43 19.22
N ARG A 13 -8.12 5.71 20.03
CA ARG A 13 -7.28 4.67 20.63
C ARG A 13 -8.09 3.72 21.47
N PHE A 14 -8.83 4.27 22.44
CA PHE A 14 -9.71 3.48 23.30
C PHE A 14 -10.67 2.59 22.50
N SER A 15 -11.32 3.15 21.46
CA SER A 15 -12.26 2.36 20.65
C SER A 15 -11.58 1.22 19.88
N SER A 16 -10.35 1.42 19.40
CA SER A 16 -9.56 0.38 18.77
C SER A 16 -9.10 -0.67 19.79
N ASP A 17 -8.62 -0.25 20.95
CA ASP A 17 -8.14 -1.13 22.02
C ASP A 17 -9.23 -2.04 22.55
N GLU A 18 -10.46 -1.52 22.77
CA GLU A 18 -11.63 -2.31 23.19
C GLU A 18 -11.98 -3.41 22.18
N ILE A 19 -11.90 -3.13 20.88
CA ILE A 19 -12.13 -4.14 19.84
C ILE A 19 -11.01 -5.18 19.84
N CYS A 20 -9.76 -4.75 20.00
CA CYS A 20 -8.60 -5.65 20.10
C CYS A 20 -8.72 -6.57 21.33
N GLU A 21 -9.14 -6.04 22.48
CA GLU A 21 -9.34 -6.81 23.71
C GLU A 21 -10.48 -7.81 23.56
N PHE A 22 -11.63 -7.38 23.03
CA PHE A 22 -12.75 -8.27 22.75
C PHE A 22 -12.36 -9.40 21.78
N ASN A 23 -11.58 -9.11 20.73
CA ASN A 23 -11.06 -10.14 19.84
C ASN A 23 -10.15 -11.13 20.59
N ARG A 24 -9.27 -10.64 21.46
CA ARG A 24 -8.35 -11.49 22.25
C ARG A 24 -9.11 -12.43 23.17
N GLU A 25 -10.17 -11.97 23.85
CA GLU A 25 -11.03 -12.83 24.66
C GLU A 25 -11.64 -13.98 23.85
N GLN A 26 -12.11 -13.68 22.63
CA GLN A 26 -12.66 -14.70 21.73
C GLN A 26 -11.58 -15.70 21.28
N VAL A 27 -10.40 -15.22 20.93
CA VAL A 27 -9.24 -16.05 20.56
C VAL A 27 -8.86 -16.99 21.70
N ASP A 28 -8.78 -16.49 22.94
CA ASP A 28 -8.46 -17.29 24.11
C ASP A 28 -9.51 -18.39 24.39
N ILE A 29 -10.78 -18.07 24.18
CA ILE A 29 -11.87 -19.05 24.28
C ILE A 29 -11.74 -20.12 23.19
N LEU A 30 -11.53 -19.71 21.95
CA LEU A 30 -11.40 -20.62 20.82
C LEU A 30 -10.19 -21.54 20.97
N HIS A 31 -9.03 -21.05 21.38
CA HIS A 31 -7.83 -21.86 21.64
C HIS A 31 -8.10 -22.91 22.75
N ARG A 32 -8.83 -22.51 23.78
CA ARG A 32 -9.20 -23.41 24.89
C ARG A 32 -10.14 -24.55 24.47
N HIS A 33 -11.11 -24.24 23.60
CA HIS A 33 -12.15 -25.20 23.18
C HIS A 33 -11.86 -25.89 21.84
N SER A 34 -10.94 -25.37 21.06
CA SER A 34 -10.52 -25.93 19.78
C SER A 34 -8.99 -25.87 19.62
N PRO A 35 -8.26 -26.56 20.52
CA PRO A 35 -6.79 -26.50 20.52
C PRO A 35 -6.19 -26.98 19.20
N GLY A 36 -5.13 -26.29 18.75
CA GLY A 36 -4.40 -26.62 17.52
C GLY A 36 -5.07 -26.15 16.22
N ARG A 37 -6.23 -25.50 16.28
CA ARG A 37 -6.83 -24.83 15.12
C ARG A 37 -6.34 -23.39 15.01
N LYS A 38 -6.01 -22.96 13.79
CA LYS A 38 -5.67 -21.58 13.51
C LYS A 38 -6.93 -20.70 13.55
N ILE A 39 -6.77 -19.51 14.10
CA ILE A 39 -7.83 -18.51 14.21
C ILE A 39 -7.51 -17.38 13.25
N ALA A 40 -8.47 -17.04 12.39
CA ALA A 40 -8.43 -15.95 11.44
C ALA A 40 -9.54 -14.94 11.74
N HIS A 41 -9.28 -13.69 11.41
CA HIS A 41 -10.31 -12.65 11.32
C HIS A 41 -10.21 -11.97 9.96
N ASN A 42 -11.34 -11.64 9.33
CA ASN A 42 -11.33 -10.91 8.08
C ASN A 42 -11.41 -9.40 8.32
N TYR A 43 -10.60 -8.66 7.55
CA TYR A 43 -10.51 -7.21 7.57
C TYR A 43 -11.04 -6.62 6.26
N ILE A 44 -11.39 -5.34 6.31
CA ILE A 44 -11.74 -4.56 5.12
C ILE A 44 -10.53 -3.71 4.76
N GLY A 45 -10.11 -3.74 3.50
CA GLY A 45 -9.03 -2.88 3.01
C GLY A 45 -9.37 -1.40 3.17
N ASP A 46 -8.35 -0.57 3.41
CA ASP A 46 -8.49 0.87 3.64
C ASP A 46 -9.37 1.29 4.83
N PHE A 47 -9.68 0.36 5.72
CA PHE A 47 -10.47 0.66 6.92
C PHE A 47 -9.57 1.23 8.03
N THR A 48 -9.58 2.54 8.19
CA THR A 48 -8.67 3.26 9.10
C THR A 48 -9.13 3.35 10.55
N LYS A 49 -10.32 2.85 10.89
CA LYS A 49 -10.92 3.04 12.24
C LYS A 49 -10.45 2.04 13.30
N LEU A 50 -9.62 1.07 12.91
CA LEU A 50 -9.08 0.01 13.76
C LEU A 50 -7.59 -0.15 13.45
N ASP A 51 -6.78 -0.34 14.47
CA ASP A 51 -5.37 -0.73 14.29
C ASP A 51 -5.26 -2.22 13.96
N HIS A 52 -5.04 -2.53 12.68
CA HIS A 52 -4.94 -3.91 12.20
C HIS A 52 -3.69 -4.64 12.71
N HIS A 53 -2.60 -3.92 13.00
CA HIS A 53 -1.41 -4.54 13.59
C HIS A 53 -1.69 -4.97 15.04
N ALA A 54 -2.39 -4.11 15.80
CA ALA A 54 -2.75 -4.41 17.20
C ALA A 54 -3.70 -5.61 17.31
N ILE A 55 -4.76 -5.66 16.51
CA ILE A 55 -5.71 -6.78 16.53
C ILE A 55 -5.08 -8.06 15.97
N GLY A 56 -4.27 -7.95 14.91
CA GLY A 56 -3.59 -9.06 14.26
C GLY A 56 -2.58 -9.77 15.15
N ALA A 57 -1.99 -9.07 16.13
CA ALA A 57 -1.04 -9.64 17.08
C ALA A 57 -1.62 -10.82 17.92
N SER A 58 -2.94 -10.92 18.05
CA SER A 58 -3.62 -12.02 18.75
C SER A 58 -4.11 -13.14 17.84
N LEU A 59 -3.93 -13.02 16.53
CA LEU A 59 -4.44 -13.97 15.52
C LEU A 59 -3.31 -14.83 14.94
N ASP A 60 -3.65 -16.02 14.49
CA ASP A 60 -2.76 -16.88 13.70
C ASP A 60 -2.70 -16.42 12.25
N VAL A 61 -3.81 -15.87 11.73
CA VAL A 61 -3.95 -15.48 10.32
C VAL A 61 -4.71 -14.15 10.22
N ALA A 62 -4.08 -13.13 9.65
CA ALA A 62 -4.80 -11.94 9.18
C ALA A 62 -5.39 -12.24 7.80
N ALA A 63 -6.69 -12.07 7.63
CA ALA A 63 -7.33 -12.23 6.34
C ALA A 63 -8.12 -10.97 5.97
N TRP A 64 -8.30 -10.69 4.68
CA TRP A 64 -9.00 -9.49 4.26
C TRP A 64 -9.86 -9.72 3.01
N ASP A 65 -10.79 -8.79 2.77
CA ASP A 65 -11.78 -8.87 1.71
C ASP A 65 -11.37 -7.98 0.54
N SER A 66 -11.02 -8.62 -0.59
CA SER A 66 -10.43 -7.99 -1.78
C SER A 66 -11.46 -7.85 -2.90
N TYR A 67 -11.90 -6.61 -3.13
CA TYR A 67 -12.88 -6.25 -4.17
C TYR A 67 -12.34 -5.13 -5.09
N PRO A 68 -11.32 -5.40 -5.92
CA PRO A 68 -10.56 -4.36 -6.63
C PRO A 68 -11.41 -3.47 -7.53
N ILE A 69 -12.40 -4.03 -8.25
CA ILE A 69 -13.26 -3.25 -9.16
C ILE A 69 -14.33 -2.47 -8.37
N GLY A 70 -14.92 -3.09 -7.34
CA GLY A 70 -15.90 -2.40 -6.50
C GLY A 70 -15.28 -1.17 -5.84
N LEU A 71 -14.08 -1.32 -5.29
CA LEU A 71 -13.36 -0.24 -4.61
C LEU A 71 -12.80 0.82 -5.57
N LEU A 72 -12.41 0.45 -6.80
CA LEU A 72 -12.07 1.44 -7.84
C LEU A 72 -13.27 2.35 -8.15
N SER A 73 -14.50 1.79 -8.19
CA SER A 73 -15.71 2.58 -8.41
C SER A 73 -15.94 3.62 -7.30
N GLU A 74 -15.68 3.26 -6.04
CA GLU A 74 -15.90 4.12 -4.87
C GLU A 74 -14.70 5.03 -4.53
N GLY A 75 -13.50 4.74 -5.06
CA GLY A 75 -12.26 5.47 -4.79
C GLY A 75 -12.21 6.86 -5.43
N ASP A 76 -11.17 7.60 -5.07
CA ASP A 76 -10.93 8.99 -5.53
C ASP A 76 -10.07 9.06 -6.80
N ASP A 77 -9.84 7.92 -7.48
CA ASP A 77 -9.12 7.86 -8.75
C ASP A 77 -9.78 8.77 -9.80
N SER A 78 -8.96 9.30 -10.72
CA SER A 78 -9.48 10.14 -11.80
C SER A 78 -10.45 9.37 -12.70
N GLU A 79 -11.40 10.07 -13.33
CA GLU A 79 -12.33 9.46 -14.29
C GLU A 79 -11.60 8.72 -15.43
N THR A 80 -10.43 9.22 -15.83
CA THR A 80 -9.58 8.60 -16.85
C THR A 80 -8.99 7.28 -16.34
N ASP A 81 -8.53 7.24 -15.09
CA ASP A 81 -8.00 6.03 -14.47
C ASP A 81 -9.09 5.01 -14.21
N LYS A 82 -10.24 5.46 -13.68
CA LYS A 82 -11.42 4.59 -13.52
C LYS A 82 -11.88 3.97 -14.84
N ALA A 83 -11.87 4.74 -15.93
CA ALA A 83 -12.23 4.24 -17.25
C ALA A 83 -11.20 3.23 -17.78
N HIS A 84 -9.90 3.50 -17.59
CA HIS A 84 -8.81 2.62 -18.02
C HIS A 84 -8.84 1.27 -17.29
N TRP A 85 -8.95 1.30 -15.97
CA TRP A 85 -8.96 0.10 -15.13
C TRP A 85 -10.33 -0.44 -14.77
N LEU A 86 -11.38 0.01 -15.45
CA LEU A 86 -12.78 -0.35 -15.16
C LEU A 86 -13.02 -1.85 -14.94
N ARG A 87 -12.30 -2.71 -15.69
CA ARG A 87 -12.47 -4.18 -15.65
C ARG A 87 -11.25 -4.91 -15.05
N TYR A 88 -10.26 -4.15 -14.60
CA TYR A 88 -8.99 -4.67 -14.08
C TYR A 88 -8.82 -4.38 -12.57
N GLY A 89 -9.46 -3.32 -12.05
CA GLY A 89 -9.15 -2.74 -10.75
C GLY A 89 -7.84 -1.95 -10.79
N HIS A 90 -7.65 -1.03 -9.85
CA HIS A 90 -6.39 -0.29 -9.73
C HIS A 90 -5.23 -1.26 -9.41
N PRO A 91 -4.09 -1.25 -10.15
CA PRO A 91 -3.05 -2.27 -10.06
C PRO A 91 -2.35 -2.35 -8.70
N ASP A 92 -2.42 -1.29 -7.90
CA ASP A 92 -1.74 -1.23 -6.62
C ASP A 92 -2.68 -1.28 -5.41
N PHE A 93 -4.01 -1.33 -5.62
CA PHE A 93 -4.97 -1.37 -4.50
C PHE A 93 -4.89 -2.68 -3.72
N ALA A 94 -5.02 -3.82 -4.40
CA ALA A 94 -4.95 -5.12 -3.75
C ALA A 94 -3.55 -5.36 -3.17
N ALA A 95 -2.50 -5.06 -3.94
CA ALA A 95 -1.11 -5.21 -3.53
C ALA A 95 -0.76 -4.41 -2.27
N PHE A 96 -1.22 -3.15 -2.15
CA PHE A 96 -1.01 -2.34 -0.94
C PHE A 96 -1.62 -3.00 0.29
N ASN A 97 -2.86 -3.46 0.20
CA ASN A 97 -3.54 -4.14 1.30
C ASN A 97 -2.92 -5.51 1.61
N HIS A 98 -2.45 -6.26 0.60
CA HIS A 98 -1.67 -7.48 0.83
C HIS A 98 -0.44 -7.19 1.68
N ASP A 99 0.31 -6.13 1.36
CA ASP A 99 1.52 -5.76 2.10
C ASP A 99 1.23 -5.15 3.48
N VAL A 100 0.04 -4.55 3.72
CA VAL A 100 -0.43 -4.18 5.07
C VAL A 100 -0.71 -5.43 5.91
N PHE A 101 -1.55 -6.34 5.40
CA PHE A 101 -2.05 -7.47 6.20
C PHE A 101 -1.01 -8.58 6.41
N ARG A 102 -0.02 -8.72 5.53
CA ARG A 102 1.08 -9.69 5.72
C ARG A 102 1.98 -9.37 6.92
N HIS A 103 1.92 -8.14 7.45
CA HIS A 103 2.66 -7.71 8.64
C HIS A 103 1.79 -7.62 9.91
N CYS A 104 0.51 -8.05 9.84
CA CYS A 104 -0.39 -8.03 10.99
C CYS A 104 -0.35 -9.31 11.83
N SER A 105 -0.09 -10.47 11.22
CA SER A 105 -0.10 -11.78 11.87
C SER A 105 0.98 -12.69 11.27
N PRO A 106 1.33 -13.82 11.91
CA PRO A 106 2.32 -14.76 11.37
C PRO A 106 1.99 -15.31 9.99
N GLN A 107 0.72 -15.40 9.65
CA GLN A 107 0.21 -15.76 8.32
C GLN A 107 -0.87 -14.77 7.90
N TRP A 108 -1.09 -14.70 6.59
CA TRP A 108 -2.16 -13.89 6.05
C TRP A 108 -2.82 -14.57 4.83
N GLY A 109 -4.01 -14.10 4.43
CA GLY A 109 -4.72 -14.59 3.25
C GLY A 109 -5.83 -13.66 2.81
N VAL A 110 -6.48 -14.01 1.70
CA VAL A 110 -7.69 -13.33 1.23
C VAL A 110 -8.89 -14.17 1.62
N MET A 111 -9.77 -13.60 2.47
CA MET A 111 -10.99 -14.28 2.91
C MET A 111 -12.08 -14.20 1.85
N GLU A 112 -12.22 -13.05 1.22
CA GLU A 112 -13.22 -12.79 0.20
C GLU A 112 -12.57 -12.16 -1.02
N GLN A 113 -12.24 -12.95 -2.04
CA GLN A 113 -11.79 -12.43 -3.32
C GLN A 113 -12.99 -12.22 -4.24
N GLN A 114 -13.03 -11.08 -4.90
CA GLN A 114 -14.05 -10.74 -5.90
C GLN A 114 -14.07 -11.75 -7.05
N PRO A 115 -15.20 -12.49 -7.31
CA PRO A 115 -15.29 -13.45 -8.40
C PRO A 115 -15.95 -12.88 -9.65
N GLY A 116 -16.61 -11.72 -9.55
CA GLY A 116 -17.39 -11.10 -10.62
C GLY A 116 -17.96 -9.75 -10.21
N PRO A 117 -19.04 -9.26 -10.85
CA PRO A 117 -19.70 -8.04 -10.39
C PRO A 117 -20.14 -8.13 -8.92
N VAL A 118 -19.88 -7.09 -8.15
CA VAL A 118 -20.46 -6.92 -6.81
C VAL A 118 -21.85 -6.29 -6.91
N ASN A 119 -22.51 -5.99 -5.79
CA ASN A 119 -23.85 -5.41 -5.78
C ASN A 119 -23.96 -4.12 -4.95
N TRP A 120 -22.85 -3.67 -4.36
CA TRP A 120 -22.83 -2.57 -3.40
C TRP A 120 -22.10 -1.31 -3.92
N ALA A 121 -21.29 -1.42 -4.98
CA ALA A 121 -20.59 -0.27 -5.53
C ALA A 121 -21.53 0.57 -6.43
N SER A 122 -21.17 1.84 -6.63
CA SER A 122 -21.90 2.76 -7.51
C SER A 122 -21.98 2.24 -8.94
N HIS A 123 -20.94 1.54 -9.41
CA HIS A 123 -20.85 0.88 -10.72
C HIS A 123 -20.24 -0.52 -10.57
N ASN A 124 -20.90 -1.54 -11.06
CA ASN A 124 -20.56 -2.93 -10.83
C ASN A 124 -20.13 -3.63 -12.13
N ALA A 125 -18.98 -3.22 -12.68
CA ALA A 125 -18.43 -3.82 -13.89
C ALA A 125 -17.98 -5.27 -13.65
N ALA A 126 -18.09 -6.11 -14.68
CA ALA A 126 -17.53 -7.45 -14.64
C ALA A 126 -16.01 -7.40 -14.86
N PRO A 127 -15.21 -8.20 -14.13
CA PRO A 127 -13.78 -8.34 -14.40
C PRO A 127 -13.51 -8.75 -15.85
N ALA A 128 -12.40 -8.30 -16.43
CA ALA A 128 -11.92 -8.84 -17.70
C ALA A 128 -11.61 -10.35 -17.57
N PRO A 129 -11.70 -11.14 -18.65
CA PRO A 129 -11.25 -12.53 -18.63
C PRO A 129 -9.79 -12.62 -18.16
N GLY A 130 -9.50 -13.50 -17.20
CA GLY A 130 -8.17 -13.66 -16.61
C GLY A 130 -7.94 -12.91 -15.32
N MET A 131 -8.78 -11.92 -14.96
CA MET A 131 -8.53 -11.08 -13.79
C MET A 131 -8.65 -11.80 -12.45
N VAL A 132 -9.58 -12.75 -12.30
CA VAL A 132 -9.70 -13.53 -11.06
C VAL A 132 -8.46 -14.41 -10.88
N ARG A 133 -7.92 -14.97 -11.97
CA ARG A 133 -6.63 -15.67 -11.97
C ARG A 133 -5.49 -14.73 -11.59
N LEU A 134 -5.42 -13.53 -12.18
CA LEU A 134 -4.39 -12.55 -11.90
C LEU A 134 -4.37 -12.16 -10.42
N TRP A 135 -5.50 -11.74 -9.85
CA TRP A 135 -5.59 -11.34 -8.44
C TRP A 135 -5.24 -12.49 -7.50
N THR A 136 -5.62 -13.72 -7.86
CA THR A 136 -5.27 -14.91 -7.07
C THR A 136 -3.75 -15.14 -7.06
N TRP A 137 -3.10 -15.05 -8.22
CA TRP A 137 -1.65 -15.19 -8.32
C TRP A 137 -0.91 -14.04 -7.63
N GLU A 138 -1.43 -12.81 -7.71
CA GLU A 138 -0.84 -11.68 -7.01
C GLU A 138 -0.86 -11.90 -5.49
N ALA A 139 -1.98 -12.33 -4.92
CA ALA A 139 -2.06 -12.67 -3.50
C ALA A 139 -1.02 -13.75 -3.11
N PHE A 140 -0.89 -14.81 -3.90
CA PHE A 140 0.13 -15.84 -3.64
C PHE A 140 1.56 -15.31 -3.82
N ALA A 141 1.84 -14.48 -4.80
CA ALA A 141 3.15 -13.87 -4.99
C ALA A 141 3.52 -12.91 -3.82
N HIS A 142 2.54 -12.31 -3.15
CA HIS A 142 2.71 -11.55 -1.92
C HIS A 142 2.79 -12.43 -0.65
N GLY A 143 2.69 -13.76 -0.78
CA GLY A 143 2.84 -14.73 0.30
C GLY A 143 1.55 -15.11 1.01
N ALA A 144 0.38 -14.94 0.39
CA ALA A 144 -0.89 -15.40 0.95
C ALA A 144 -0.88 -16.91 1.18
N ALA A 145 -1.31 -17.34 2.37
CA ALA A 145 -1.45 -18.76 2.70
C ALA A 145 -2.65 -19.39 1.98
N PHE A 146 -3.67 -18.60 1.70
CA PHE A 146 -4.88 -19.02 0.97
C PHE A 146 -5.55 -17.83 0.30
N VAL A 147 -6.37 -18.15 -0.71
CA VAL A 147 -7.33 -17.22 -1.32
C VAL A 147 -8.70 -17.92 -1.35
N SER A 148 -9.67 -17.33 -0.70
CA SER A 148 -11.06 -17.74 -0.66
C SER A 148 -11.91 -16.73 -1.44
N TYR A 149 -13.06 -17.16 -1.94
CA TYR A 149 -13.88 -16.34 -2.85
C TYR A 149 -15.26 -16.13 -2.28
N PHE A 150 -15.74 -14.94 -2.35
CA PHE A 150 -17.11 -14.64 -1.96
C PHE A 150 -17.99 -14.54 -3.19
N ARG A 151 -18.75 -15.59 -3.46
CA ARG A 151 -19.00 -16.82 -2.70
C ARG A 151 -19.09 -18.04 -3.61
N TRP A 152 -19.42 -19.21 -3.02
CA TRP A 152 -19.55 -20.45 -3.79
C TRP A 152 -20.64 -20.39 -4.87
N ARG A 153 -21.85 -19.94 -4.53
CA ARG A 153 -22.97 -19.84 -5.46
C ARG A 153 -23.69 -18.52 -5.31
N GLN A 154 -23.96 -17.84 -6.41
CA GLN A 154 -24.84 -16.67 -6.44
C GLN A 154 -26.26 -17.08 -6.02
N VAL A 155 -26.80 -16.42 -5.00
CA VAL A 155 -28.14 -16.72 -4.49
C VAL A 155 -29.20 -16.21 -5.47
N PRO A 156 -30.28 -16.98 -5.70
CA PRO A 156 -31.35 -16.57 -6.64
C PRO A 156 -32.33 -15.56 -6.02
N PHE A 157 -32.18 -15.21 -4.74
CA PHE A 157 -33.05 -14.28 -4.01
C PHE A 157 -32.32 -13.67 -2.82
N GLY A 158 -32.84 -12.56 -2.30
CA GLY A 158 -32.30 -11.86 -1.12
C GLY A 158 -31.48 -10.64 -1.50
N GLN A 159 -30.90 -9.98 -0.50
CA GLN A 159 -30.20 -8.69 -0.67
C GLN A 159 -29.00 -8.79 -1.62
N GLU A 160 -28.27 -9.89 -1.56
CA GLU A 160 -27.07 -10.11 -2.37
C GLU A 160 -27.31 -10.97 -3.62
N GLN A 161 -28.52 -11.03 -4.11
CA GLN A 161 -28.86 -11.80 -5.32
C GLN A 161 -28.11 -11.32 -6.57
N MET A 162 -27.66 -10.07 -6.59
CA MET A 162 -26.87 -9.50 -7.71
C MET A 162 -25.36 -9.60 -7.49
N HIS A 163 -24.91 -10.12 -6.33
CA HIS A 163 -23.49 -10.37 -6.09
C HIS A 163 -23.06 -11.67 -6.78
N ALA A 164 -22.11 -11.58 -7.70
CA ALA A 164 -21.61 -12.75 -8.43
C ALA A 164 -20.92 -13.76 -7.50
N ALA A 165 -20.82 -15.00 -7.97
CA ALA A 165 -20.19 -16.09 -7.24
C ALA A 165 -19.45 -17.03 -8.19
N LEU A 166 -18.89 -18.14 -7.69
CA LEU A 166 -18.22 -19.17 -8.50
C LEU A 166 -19.21 -20.01 -9.32
N LEU A 167 -20.43 -20.17 -8.80
CA LEU A 167 -21.55 -20.75 -9.56
C LEU A 167 -22.64 -19.70 -9.78
N THR A 168 -23.23 -19.72 -10.96
CA THR A 168 -24.42 -18.92 -11.29
C THR A 168 -25.67 -19.37 -10.51
N PRO A 169 -26.77 -18.60 -10.47
CA PRO A 169 -27.99 -19.00 -9.76
C PRO A 169 -28.57 -20.33 -10.22
N ASP A 170 -28.42 -20.70 -11.52
CA ASP A 170 -28.81 -21.96 -12.10
C ASP A 170 -27.78 -23.09 -11.96
N ARG A 171 -26.74 -22.87 -11.12
CA ARG A 171 -25.68 -23.83 -10.74
C ARG A 171 -24.72 -24.20 -11.88
N GLN A 172 -24.59 -23.35 -12.88
CA GLN A 172 -23.54 -23.49 -13.88
C GLN A 172 -22.25 -22.87 -13.42
N ASP A 173 -21.13 -23.32 -13.96
CA ASP A 173 -19.82 -22.76 -13.66
C ASP A 173 -19.75 -21.31 -14.18
N ALA A 174 -19.44 -20.36 -13.28
CA ALA A 174 -19.08 -19.02 -13.67
C ALA A 174 -17.62 -19.00 -14.17
N ARG A 175 -17.26 -18.00 -14.96
CA ARG A 175 -15.88 -17.84 -15.48
C ARG A 175 -14.83 -17.87 -14.37
N ALA A 176 -15.10 -17.26 -13.23
CA ALA A 176 -14.20 -17.27 -12.09
C ALA A 176 -13.79 -18.69 -11.65
N LEU A 177 -14.73 -19.65 -11.64
CA LEU A 177 -14.41 -21.03 -11.26
C LEU A 177 -13.42 -21.67 -12.24
N VAL A 178 -13.55 -21.40 -13.55
CA VAL A 178 -12.61 -21.88 -14.56
C VAL A 178 -11.21 -21.29 -14.36
N GLU A 179 -11.14 -19.99 -14.09
CA GLU A 179 -9.87 -19.29 -13.82
C GLU A 179 -9.19 -19.81 -12.54
N ILE A 180 -9.95 -20.11 -11.49
CA ILE A 180 -9.45 -20.69 -10.24
C ILE A 180 -8.92 -22.12 -10.45
N ALA A 181 -9.63 -22.93 -11.25
CA ALA A 181 -9.17 -24.27 -11.59
C ALA A 181 -7.83 -24.24 -12.36
N GLN A 182 -7.64 -23.23 -13.22
CA GLN A 182 -6.36 -22.98 -13.87
C GLN A 182 -5.26 -22.66 -12.88
N VAL A 183 -5.50 -21.75 -11.89
CA VAL A 183 -4.54 -21.46 -10.83
C VAL A 183 -4.16 -22.72 -10.05
N ALA A 184 -5.13 -23.56 -9.70
CA ALA A 184 -4.88 -24.81 -8.99
C ALA A 184 -3.91 -25.73 -9.75
N SER A 185 -4.10 -25.85 -11.06
CA SER A 185 -3.19 -26.63 -11.94
C SER A 185 -1.81 -25.99 -12.04
N GLU A 186 -1.72 -24.67 -12.21
CA GLU A 186 -0.45 -23.94 -12.30
C GLU A 186 0.35 -23.98 -11.00
N ARG A 187 -0.32 -24.06 -9.84
CA ARG A 187 0.35 -24.18 -8.54
C ARG A 187 1.13 -25.47 -8.36
N GLU A 188 0.81 -26.52 -9.08
CA GLU A 188 1.59 -27.76 -9.05
C GLU A 188 3.02 -27.54 -9.57
N THR A 189 3.22 -26.58 -10.48
CA THR A 189 4.53 -26.22 -11.04
C THR A 189 5.28 -25.16 -10.24
N THR A 190 4.60 -24.49 -9.30
CA THR A 190 5.12 -23.37 -8.49
C THR A 190 5.04 -23.65 -7.00
N SER A 191 5.12 -24.92 -6.59
CA SER A 191 4.89 -25.37 -5.20
C SER A 191 5.83 -24.79 -4.14
N GLU A 192 6.92 -24.14 -4.53
CA GLU A 192 7.96 -23.59 -3.65
C GLU A 192 7.91 -22.06 -3.57
N LEU A 193 6.71 -21.45 -3.45
CA LEU A 193 6.61 -20.02 -3.24
C LEU A 193 7.01 -19.64 -1.82
N GLU A 194 8.18 -19.08 -1.69
CA GLU A 194 8.64 -18.48 -0.43
C GLU A 194 8.29 -17.00 -0.40
N SER A 195 7.82 -16.53 0.74
CA SER A 195 7.62 -15.09 0.93
C SER A 195 8.97 -14.38 0.95
N THR A 196 9.14 -13.35 0.13
CA THR A 196 10.36 -12.54 0.08
C THR A 196 10.12 -11.24 0.84
N SER A 197 11.03 -10.90 1.76
CA SER A 197 11.05 -9.58 2.39
C SER A 197 11.45 -8.53 1.36
N ALA A 198 10.73 -7.42 1.32
CA ALA A 198 11.06 -6.30 0.46
C ALA A 198 12.30 -5.55 0.98
N ARG A 199 12.93 -4.79 0.08
CA ARG A 199 14.04 -3.89 0.44
C ARG A 199 13.58 -2.45 0.66
N VAL A 200 12.28 -2.18 0.46
CA VAL A 200 11.62 -0.89 0.68
C VAL A 200 10.52 -1.08 1.71
N ALA A 201 10.49 -0.22 2.73
CA ALA A 201 9.40 -0.15 3.70
C ALA A 201 8.66 1.19 3.58
N ILE A 202 7.34 1.13 3.67
CA ILE A 202 6.47 2.29 3.89
C ILE A 202 5.84 2.15 5.27
N VAL A 203 5.98 3.19 6.09
CA VAL A 203 5.44 3.17 7.45
C VAL A 203 3.98 3.62 7.44
N LEU A 204 3.08 2.75 7.92
CA LEU A 204 1.68 3.07 8.13
C LEU A 204 1.36 3.04 9.62
N ASP A 205 0.96 4.20 10.16
CA ASP A 205 0.69 4.40 11.59
C ASP A 205 -0.75 4.84 11.83
N TYR A 206 -1.54 3.99 12.48
CA TYR A 206 -2.96 4.26 12.71
C TYR A 206 -3.21 5.50 13.59
N PRO A 207 -2.49 5.74 14.70
CA PRO A 207 -2.61 6.98 15.44
C PRO A 207 -2.36 8.23 14.59
N SER A 208 -1.42 8.18 13.65
CA SER A 208 -1.15 9.27 12.70
C SER A 208 -2.29 9.49 11.70
N LEU A 209 -2.90 8.41 11.20
CA LEU A 209 -4.11 8.47 10.37
C LEU A 209 -5.25 9.14 11.16
N TRP A 210 -5.51 8.70 12.39
CA TRP A 210 -6.56 9.28 13.23
C TRP A 210 -6.31 10.74 13.57
N GLN A 211 -5.08 11.10 13.88
CA GLN A 211 -4.71 12.50 14.16
C GLN A 211 -5.00 13.41 12.96
N HIS A 212 -4.65 12.95 11.76
CA HIS A 212 -4.94 13.69 10.55
C HIS A 212 -6.45 13.80 10.27
N GLU A 213 -7.22 12.72 10.42
CA GLU A 213 -8.68 12.72 10.28
C GLU A 213 -9.36 13.66 11.28
N ILE A 214 -8.83 13.76 12.50
CA ILE A 214 -9.37 14.63 13.56
C ILE A 214 -9.10 16.11 13.27
N GLN A 215 -7.92 16.43 12.76
CA GLN A 215 -7.49 17.79 12.41
C GLN A 215 -6.83 17.83 11.02
N PRO A 216 -7.59 17.60 9.95
CA PRO A 216 -7.04 17.73 8.61
C PRO A 216 -6.66 19.18 8.36
N GLN A 217 -5.49 19.41 7.82
CA GLN A 217 -5.02 20.77 7.49
C GLN A 217 -5.47 21.16 6.07
N GLY A 218 -6.75 21.03 5.80
CA GLY A 218 -7.37 21.23 4.50
C GLY A 218 -8.35 20.11 4.19
N ARG A 219 -9.03 20.19 3.06
CA ARG A 219 -10.02 19.17 2.64
C ARG A 219 -9.46 18.13 1.67
N ALA A 220 -8.33 18.42 1.05
CA ALA A 220 -7.70 17.58 0.05
C ALA A 220 -6.36 17.05 0.60
N GLY A 221 -6.05 15.82 0.23
CA GLY A 221 -4.87 15.10 0.70
C GLY A 221 -5.10 14.41 2.04
N SER A 222 -4.62 13.19 2.17
CA SER A 222 -4.63 12.42 3.42
C SER A 222 -3.33 11.64 3.59
N VAL A 223 -3.05 11.22 4.83
CA VAL A 223 -1.88 10.37 5.13
C VAL A 223 -1.95 9.05 4.36
N LEU A 224 -3.13 8.44 4.29
CA LEU A 224 -3.32 7.18 3.54
C LEU A 224 -3.12 7.37 2.04
N GLU A 225 -3.65 8.49 1.47
CA GLU A 225 -3.45 8.81 0.06
C GLU A 225 -1.96 9.04 -0.27
N MET A 226 -1.20 9.74 0.60
CA MET A 226 0.25 9.89 0.45
C MET A 226 0.96 8.53 0.48
N ALA A 227 0.58 7.64 1.40
CA ALA A 227 1.17 6.30 1.50
C ALA A 227 0.91 5.48 0.23
N ARG A 228 -0.31 5.49 -0.30
CA ARG A 228 -0.70 4.78 -1.53
C ARG A 228 -0.01 5.35 -2.77
N THR A 229 0.11 6.68 -2.86
CA THR A 229 0.84 7.33 -3.97
C THR A 229 2.32 6.91 -3.97
N LEU A 230 2.98 6.94 -2.81
CA LEU A 230 4.37 6.50 -2.65
C LEU A 230 4.52 5.01 -2.97
N TYR A 231 3.59 4.18 -2.51
CA TYR A 231 3.55 2.75 -2.81
C TYR A 231 3.43 2.51 -4.32
N SER A 232 2.48 3.16 -4.99
CA SER A 232 2.28 3.02 -6.44
C SER A 232 3.52 3.44 -7.23
N CYS A 233 4.17 4.56 -6.88
CA CYS A 233 5.41 4.98 -7.52
C CYS A 233 6.55 3.97 -7.31
N CYS A 234 6.68 3.38 -6.13
CA CYS A 234 7.66 2.31 -5.90
C CYS A 234 7.36 1.08 -6.75
N ARG A 235 6.09 0.68 -6.87
CA ARG A 235 5.66 -0.46 -7.72
C ARG A 235 5.92 -0.19 -9.21
N GLN A 236 5.72 1.04 -9.68
CA GLN A 236 6.06 1.44 -11.05
C GLN A 236 7.57 1.41 -11.33
N LEU A 237 8.41 1.54 -10.30
CA LEU A 237 9.86 1.35 -10.38
C LEU A 237 10.27 -0.14 -10.28
N GLY A 238 9.31 -1.06 -10.25
CA GLY A 238 9.55 -2.51 -10.14
C GLY A 238 10.05 -2.96 -8.78
N LEU A 239 9.80 -2.17 -7.74
CA LEU A 239 10.22 -2.47 -6.38
C LEU A 239 9.16 -3.29 -5.63
N ASP A 240 9.59 -4.28 -4.88
CA ASP A 240 8.78 -4.87 -3.82
C ASP A 240 8.77 -3.94 -2.61
N VAL A 241 7.61 -3.82 -1.97
CA VAL A 241 7.38 -2.90 -0.84
C VAL A 241 6.75 -3.67 0.31
N ASP A 242 7.18 -3.40 1.52
CA ASP A 242 6.51 -3.80 2.76
C ASP A 242 5.80 -2.57 3.36
N VAL A 243 4.58 -2.76 3.87
CA VAL A 243 3.86 -1.73 4.63
C VAL A 243 3.86 -2.14 6.09
N VAL A 244 4.56 -1.37 6.93
CA VAL A 244 4.92 -1.79 8.28
C VAL A 244 4.53 -0.74 9.35
N PRO A 245 4.28 -1.13 10.61
CA PRO A 245 4.05 -0.19 11.69
C PRO A 245 5.35 0.53 12.12
N GLN A 246 5.23 1.62 12.88
CA GLN A 246 6.38 2.32 13.45
C GLN A 246 7.28 1.43 14.34
N GLY A 247 6.70 0.39 14.96
CA GLY A 247 7.43 -0.55 15.81
C GLY A 247 8.28 -1.59 15.07
N ALA A 248 8.28 -1.59 13.73
CA ALA A 248 9.04 -2.56 12.93
C ALA A 248 10.56 -2.43 13.11
N ASP A 249 11.26 -3.51 12.80
CA ASP A 249 12.71 -3.51 12.61
C ASP A 249 13.03 -3.02 11.18
N PHE A 250 14.02 -2.12 11.06
CA PHE A 250 14.39 -1.52 9.77
C PHE A 250 15.74 -2.00 9.23
N GLU A 251 16.45 -2.90 9.89
CA GLU A 251 17.81 -3.33 9.51
C GLU A 251 17.90 -3.95 8.11
N SER A 252 16.84 -4.66 7.67
CA SER A 252 16.82 -5.33 6.36
C SER A 252 16.49 -4.41 5.20
N TYR A 253 15.96 -3.20 5.46
CA TYR A 253 15.52 -2.28 4.41
C TYR A 253 16.64 -1.38 3.91
N GLY A 254 16.69 -1.18 2.58
CA GLY A 254 17.57 -0.20 1.95
C GLY A 254 16.96 1.20 1.93
N LEU A 255 15.63 1.27 1.85
CA LEU A 255 14.85 2.51 1.83
C LEU A 255 13.65 2.40 2.76
N VAL A 256 13.48 3.38 3.65
CA VAL A 256 12.31 3.52 4.53
C VAL A 256 11.61 4.84 4.24
N ILE A 257 10.32 4.79 4.00
CA ILE A 257 9.50 5.94 3.63
C ILE A 257 8.48 6.24 4.74
N LEU A 258 8.41 7.50 5.16
CA LEU A 258 7.49 8.03 6.16
C LEU A 258 6.46 8.92 5.45
N PRO A 259 5.33 8.36 4.98
CA PRO A 259 4.32 9.10 4.23
C PRO A 259 3.48 9.96 5.18
N SER A 260 3.96 11.15 5.51
CA SER A 260 3.25 12.07 6.41
C SER A 260 2.85 11.40 7.73
N VAL A 261 3.83 11.05 8.56
CA VAL A 261 3.62 10.43 9.88
C VAL A 261 3.56 11.52 10.97
N PRO A 262 2.39 12.14 11.24
CA PRO A 262 2.27 13.23 12.19
C PRO A 262 2.74 12.90 13.60
N ILE A 263 2.34 11.74 14.12
CA ILE A 263 2.78 11.25 15.43
C ILE A 263 3.98 10.35 15.21
N LEU A 264 5.16 10.84 15.54
CA LEU A 264 6.41 10.13 15.36
C LEU A 264 7.02 9.73 16.70
N ASP A 265 7.28 8.43 16.87
CA ASP A 265 7.95 7.89 18.05
C ASP A 265 9.47 8.16 18.00
N ALA A 266 10.03 8.62 19.13
CA ALA A 266 11.46 8.86 19.24
C ALA A 266 12.29 7.57 19.06
N GLY A 267 11.82 6.45 19.60
CA GLY A 267 12.48 5.15 19.45
C GLY A 267 12.51 4.67 18.01
N MET A 268 11.52 5.04 17.20
CA MET A 268 11.58 4.79 15.76
C MET A 268 12.73 5.55 15.10
N CYS A 269 12.95 6.82 15.47
CA CYS A 269 14.05 7.61 14.91
C CYS A 269 15.42 6.99 15.28
N GLU A 270 15.56 6.42 16.48
CA GLU A 270 16.76 5.69 16.89
C GLU A 270 16.98 4.45 16.02
N ARG A 271 15.95 3.60 15.84
CA ARG A 271 16.02 2.42 14.96
C ARG A 271 16.35 2.78 13.51
N LEU A 272 15.78 3.88 12.98
CA LEU A 272 16.10 4.38 11.63
C LEU A 272 17.58 4.79 11.52
N CYS A 273 18.12 5.45 12.54
CA CYS A 273 19.53 5.83 12.58
C CYS A 273 20.44 4.59 12.59
N GLU A 274 20.10 3.58 13.39
CA GLU A 274 20.87 2.34 13.55
C GLU A 274 20.80 1.44 12.31
N SER A 275 19.68 1.39 11.61
CA SER A 275 19.49 0.56 10.40
C SER A 275 20.42 0.94 9.25
N GLY A 276 20.86 2.18 9.19
CA GLY A 276 21.65 2.72 8.08
C GLY A 276 20.91 2.77 6.74
N ALA A 277 19.58 2.60 6.73
CA ALA A 277 18.73 2.75 5.55
C ALA A 277 18.74 4.20 5.04
N THR A 278 18.42 4.38 3.75
CA THR A 278 18.01 5.67 3.23
C THR A 278 16.61 5.98 3.70
N VAL A 279 16.34 7.19 4.19
CA VAL A 279 15.04 7.57 4.77
C VAL A 279 14.44 8.73 3.99
N LEU A 280 13.17 8.61 3.62
CA LEU A 280 12.37 9.70 3.06
C LEU A 280 11.21 10.03 3.98
N ALA A 281 11.10 11.29 4.42
CA ALA A 281 9.92 11.81 5.08
C ALA A 281 9.22 12.84 4.19
N THR A 282 7.90 12.97 4.36
CA THR A 282 7.05 13.93 3.62
C THR A 282 6.34 14.87 4.60
N PRO A 283 5.63 15.91 4.16
CA PRO A 283 5.05 16.92 5.02
C PRO A 283 4.23 16.35 6.18
N LEU A 284 4.14 17.09 7.27
CA LEU A 284 3.47 16.72 8.53
C LEU A 284 4.20 15.68 9.39
N THR A 285 5.26 15.03 8.91
CA THR A 285 6.02 14.06 9.72
C THR A 285 6.54 14.72 11.01
N GLY A 286 6.25 14.08 12.17
CA GLY A 286 6.64 14.57 13.50
C GLY A 286 5.98 15.90 13.89
N SER A 287 4.84 16.25 13.29
CA SER A 287 4.12 17.50 13.57
C SER A 287 3.27 17.45 14.86
N ARG A 288 3.14 16.27 15.46
CA ARG A 288 2.37 16.06 16.70
C ARG A 288 3.14 15.18 17.68
N THR A 289 2.91 15.44 18.96
CA THR A 289 3.31 14.54 20.05
C THR A 289 2.35 13.35 20.15
N LEU A 290 2.67 12.37 20.98
CA LEU A 290 1.79 11.23 21.26
C LEU A 290 0.39 11.65 21.74
N ASP A 291 0.27 12.79 22.43
CA ASP A 291 -1.03 13.32 22.90
C ASP A 291 -1.72 14.21 21.85
N GLY A 292 -1.20 14.29 20.62
CA GLY A 292 -1.78 15.12 19.53
C GLY A 292 -1.49 16.61 19.66
N ARG A 293 -0.52 17.03 20.49
CA ARG A 293 -0.09 18.45 20.63
C ARG A 293 0.98 18.80 19.60
N ILE A 294 1.15 20.08 19.33
CA ILE A 294 2.32 20.57 18.58
C ILE A 294 3.57 20.41 19.47
N PRO A 295 4.67 19.80 18.95
CA PRO A 295 5.91 19.69 19.72
C PRO A 295 6.49 21.08 20.10
N GLU A 296 7.07 21.21 21.28
CA GLU A 296 7.68 22.48 21.73
C GLU A 296 8.83 22.94 20.82
N ASN A 297 9.58 21.98 20.27
CA ASN A 297 10.66 22.21 19.29
C ASN A 297 10.15 22.33 17.85
N LEU A 298 8.82 22.39 17.63
CA LEU A 298 8.12 22.36 16.33
C LEU A 298 8.35 21.05 15.55
N ALA A 299 7.62 20.93 14.41
CA ALA A 299 7.85 19.85 13.44
C ALA A 299 9.26 19.98 12.84
N PRO A 300 9.91 18.88 12.50
CA PRO A 300 9.43 17.50 12.51
C PRO A 300 9.65 16.75 13.84
N GLY A 301 9.65 17.41 15.00
CA GLY A 301 9.75 16.77 16.29
C GLY A 301 11.04 15.93 16.45
N PRO A 302 10.94 14.62 16.81
CA PRO A 302 12.11 13.75 16.96
C PRO A 302 12.91 13.54 15.66
N PHE A 303 12.29 13.67 14.49
CA PHE A 303 12.97 13.52 13.20
C PHE A 303 14.07 14.57 12.97
N ALA A 304 14.02 15.70 13.68
CA ALA A 304 15.09 16.71 13.65
C ALA A 304 16.47 16.18 14.07
N ASN A 305 16.54 15.06 14.79
CA ASN A 305 17.80 14.38 15.13
C ASN A 305 18.45 13.70 13.91
N LEU A 306 17.65 13.27 12.93
CA LEU A 306 18.12 12.66 11.68
C LEU A 306 18.38 13.72 10.59
N LEU A 307 17.54 14.75 10.54
CA LEU A 307 17.66 15.86 9.59
C LEU A 307 17.42 17.18 10.31
N PRO A 308 18.48 17.99 10.55
CA PRO A 308 18.37 19.23 11.31
C PRO A 308 17.55 20.29 10.59
N MET A 309 16.25 20.37 10.93
CA MET A 309 15.31 21.34 10.38
C MET A 309 14.18 21.68 11.37
N GLN A 310 13.46 22.75 11.06
CA GLN A 310 12.21 23.11 11.72
C GLN A 310 11.22 23.59 10.68
N VAL A 311 10.00 23.09 10.73
CA VAL A 311 8.87 23.61 9.96
C VAL A 311 8.36 24.88 10.65
N ARG A 312 8.36 26.00 9.93
CA ARG A 312 7.95 27.31 10.44
C ARG A 312 6.50 27.66 10.09
N VAL A 313 6.09 27.27 8.89
CA VAL A 313 4.74 27.46 8.38
C VAL A 313 4.33 26.20 7.62
N PHE A 314 3.11 25.76 7.82
CA PHE A 314 2.46 24.74 7.02
C PHE A 314 1.26 25.38 6.32
N GLU A 315 1.16 25.21 5.02
CA GLU A 315 0.04 25.68 4.21
C GLU A 315 -0.67 24.51 3.54
N SER A 316 -2.00 24.55 3.52
CA SER A 316 -2.82 23.72 2.63
C SER A 316 -3.39 24.58 1.50
N LEU A 317 -3.20 24.13 0.27
CA LEU A 317 -3.50 24.87 -0.94
C LEU A 317 -4.67 24.24 -1.69
N PRO A 318 -5.45 25.03 -2.43
CA PRO A 318 -6.48 24.49 -3.32
C PRO A 318 -5.86 23.54 -4.36
N PRO A 319 -6.54 22.42 -4.74
CA PRO A 319 -5.97 21.43 -5.67
C PRO A 319 -5.57 21.95 -7.05
N PHE A 320 -6.12 23.09 -7.49
CA PHE A 320 -5.77 23.72 -8.75
C PHE A 320 -4.50 24.59 -8.68
N VAL A 321 -3.94 24.83 -7.48
CA VAL A 321 -2.69 25.57 -7.28
C VAL A 321 -1.52 24.59 -7.42
N LYS A 322 -0.58 24.93 -8.30
CA LYS A 322 0.67 24.20 -8.48
C LYS A 322 1.84 25.01 -7.97
N LEU A 323 2.68 24.37 -7.19
CA LEU A 323 3.93 24.91 -6.68
C LEU A 323 5.05 24.51 -7.63
N GLY A 324 5.72 25.45 -8.27
CA GLY A 324 6.89 25.15 -9.07
C GLY A 324 8.06 24.70 -8.19
N VAL A 325 8.69 23.58 -8.54
CA VAL A 325 9.84 22.99 -7.86
C VAL A 325 10.96 22.77 -8.86
N MET A 326 12.11 23.37 -8.61
CA MET A 326 13.34 23.19 -9.41
C MET A 326 14.24 22.17 -8.75
N ALA A 327 14.47 21.04 -9.41
CA ALA A 327 15.39 19.97 -8.98
C ALA A 327 16.29 19.56 -10.16
N ALA A 328 17.59 19.44 -9.94
CA ALA A 328 18.57 19.03 -10.96
C ALA A 328 18.44 19.76 -12.30
N GLY A 329 18.12 21.05 -12.29
CA GLY A 329 17.93 21.89 -13.49
C GLY A 329 16.62 21.63 -14.27
N ARG A 330 15.71 20.83 -13.74
CA ARG A 330 14.39 20.52 -14.31
C ARG A 330 13.28 21.09 -13.45
N ARG A 331 12.15 21.44 -14.08
CA ARG A 331 10.97 21.94 -13.41
C ARG A 331 9.97 20.81 -13.17
N PHE A 332 9.53 20.69 -11.93
CA PHE A 332 8.50 19.79 -11.42
C PHE A 332 7.46 20.60 -10.66
N TYR A 333 6.45 19.92 -10.09
CA TYR A 333 5.41 20.59 -9.33
C TYR A 333 5.08 19.86 -8.02
N GLY A 334 4.72 20.68 -7.03
CA GLY A 334 3.98 20.23 -5.85
C GLY A 334 2.56 20.77 -5.87
N SER A 335 1.73 20.33 -4.93
CA SER A 335 0.34 20.75 -4.77
C SER A 335 -0.09 20.58 -3.31
N LEU A 336 -1.34 20.82 -3.00
CA LEU A 336 -2.07 20.55 -1.74
C LEU A 336 -1.39 21.05 -0.47
N TRP A 337 -0.17 20.62 -0.16
CA TRP A 337 0.57 20.95 1.05
C TRP A 337 1.94 21.53 0.72
N GLN A 338 2.29 22.60 1.46
CA GLN A 338 3.63 23.22 1.42
C GLN A 338 4.09 23.52 2.85
N GLU A 339 5.36 23.27 3.12
CA GLU A 339 6.01 23.66 4.37
C GLU A 339 7.15 24.62 4.08
N SER A 340 7.14 25.77 4.81
CA SER A 340 8.27 26.68 4.87
C SER A 340 9.20 26.21 5.98
N VAL A 341 10.44 25.91 5.66
CA VAL A 341 11.38 25.25 6.58
C VAL A 341 12.62 26.09 6.84
N LYS A 342 13.08 26.08 8.10
CA LYS A 342 14.41 26.57 8.47
C LYS A 342 15.31 25.36 8.69
N SER A 343 16.40 25.26 7.91
CA SER A 343 17.30 24.12 7.99
C SER A 343 18.75 24.52 7.70
N ALA A 344 19.69 23.75 8.26
CA ALA A 344 21.10 23.77 7.89
C ALA A 344 21.47 22.59 6.97
N ALA A 345 20.50 21.72 6.66
CA ALA A 345 20.68 20.59 5.75
C ALA A 345 20.85 21.07 4.29
N GLU A 346 21.40 20.22 3.44
CA GLU A 346 21.55 20.49 2.02
C GLU A 346 20.19 20.53 1.34
N ALA A 347 19.93 21.55 0.53
CA ALA A 347 18.73 21.62 -0.31
C ALA A 347 19.03 21.07 -1.71
N LEU A 348 18.32 20.02 -2.11
CA LEU A 348 18.42 19.37 -3.42
C LEU A 348 17.42 19.94 -4.43
N ALA A 349 16.34 20.57 -3.94
CA ALA A 349 15.36 21.27 -4.76
C ALA A 349 14.85 22.51 -4.04
N TYR A 350 14.34 23.46 -4.83
CA TYR A 350 13.83 24.73 -4.35
C TYR A 350 12.47 25.03 -4.98
N PHE A 351 11.59 25.67 -4.21
CA PHE A 351 10.39 26.31 -4.74
C PHE A 351 10.74 27.57 -5.57
N ASP A 352 9.81 28.01 -6.40
CA ASP A 352 9.98 29.25 -7.20
C ASP A 352 10.31 30.51 -6.36
N ASN A 353 9.92 30.52 -5.09
CA ASN A 353 10.24 31.60 -4.14
C ASN A 353 11.64 31.47 -3.51
N GLY A 354 12.41 30.46 -3.87
CA GLY A 354 13.74 30.19 -3.37
C GLY A 354 13.82 29.43 -2.04
N GLU A 355 12.69 29.05 -1.44
CA GLU A 355 12.68 28.20 -0.24
C GLU A 355 12.98 26.75 -0.59
N PRO A 356 13.63 25.97 0.32
CA PRO A 356 13.92 24.57 0.10
C PRO A 356 12.64 23.72 -0.05
N ALA A 357 12.58 22.89 -1.08
CA ALA A 357 11.49 21.95 -1.34
C ALA A 357 11.89 20.48 -1.07
N TRP A 358 13.19 20.16 -1.20
CA TRP A 358 13.74 18.84 -0.91
C TRP A 358 15.07 18.99 -0.19
N LEU A 359 15.18 18.45 1.00
CA LEU A 359 16.35 18.54 1.87
C LEU A 359 16.99 17.17 2.07
N ARG A 360 18.31 17.18 2.36
CA ARG A 360 19.10 16.00 2.68
C ARG A 360 20.08 16.25 3.84
N SER A 361 20.21 15.26 4.71
CA SER A 361 21.29 15.15 5.70
C SER A 361 21.78 13.71 5.76
N GLY A 362 22.96 13.44 5.23
CA GLY A 362 23.44 12.07 5.04
C GLY A 362 22.51 11.26 4.15
N LYS A 363 21.93 10.20 4.67
CA LYS A 363 20.94 9.34 3.97
C LYS A 363 19.48 9.70 4.29
N THR A 364 19.25 10.77 5.04
CA THR A 364 17.91 11.19 5.43
C THR A 364 17.44 12.34 4.55
N HIS A 365 16.24 12.21 3.99
CA HIS A 365 15.62 13.14 3.07
C HIS A 365 14.26 13.61 3.60
N TYR A 366 13.90 14.83 3.21
CA TYR A 366 12.61 15.43 3.53
C TYR A 366 12.07 16.20 2.33
N LEU A 367 10.85 15.87 1.89
CA LEU A 367 10.09 16.68 0.95
C LEU A 367 9.21 17.65 1.72
N ALA A 368 9.27 18.94 1.38
CA ALA A 368 8.50 20.00 2.03
C ALA A 368 7.19 20.33 1.29
N CYS A 369 6.71 19.47 0.40
CA CYS A 369 5.43 19.61 -0.29
C CYS A 369 4.81 18.25 -0.61
N TRP A 370 3.53 18.26 -0.96
CA TRP A 370 2.89 17.14 -1.66
C TRP A 370 3.38 17.13 -3.10
N PRO A 371 4.21 16.15 -3.50
CA PRO A 371 4.80 16.12 -4.84
C PRO A 371 3.77 15.65 -5.88
N ASP A 372 3.88 16.13 -7.12
CA ASP A 372 3.28 15.44 -8.25
C ASP A 372 4.05 14.14 -8.57
N GLU A 373 3.45 13.24 -9.34
CA GLU A 373 4.07 11.97 -9.70
C GLU A 373 5.45 12.13 -10.37
N PRO A 374 5.67 13.05 -11.33
CA PRO A 374 6.99 13.28 -11.92
C PRO A 374 8.08 13.68 -10.92
N LEU A 375 7.77 14.54 -9.94
CA LEU A 375 8.70 14.90 -8.87
C LEU A 375 8.98 13.69 -7.97
N LEU A 376 7.94 12.98 -7.59
CA LEU A 376 8.07 11.81 -6.72
C LEU A 376 8.91 10.71 -7.37
N MET A 377 8.66 10.41 -8.65
CA MET A 377 9.47 9.45 -9.42
C MET A 377 10.93 9.89 -9.55
N HIS A 378 11.19 11.20 -9.71
CA HIS A 378 12.55 11.74 -9.72
C HIS A 378 13.25 11.52 -8.38
N VAL A 379 12.59 11.85 -7.28
CA VAL A 379 13.11 11.66 -5.91
C VAL A 379 13.36 10.18 -5.64
N LEU A 380 12.39 9.30 -5.88
CA LEU A 380 12.51 7.87 -5.62
C LEU A 380 13.65 7.21 -6.43
N ARG A 381 13.85 7.57 -7.70
CA ARG A 381 15.00 7.08 -8.49
C ARG A 381 16.33 7.44 -7.83
N GLN A 382 16.48 8.66 -7.34
CA GLN A 382 17.71 9.07 -6.66
C GLN A 382 17.89 8.31 -5.34
N LEU A 383 16.83 8.13 -4.54
CA LEU A 383 16.88 7.36 -3.29
C LEU A 383 17.20 5.88 -3.55
N CYS A 384 16.63 5.28 -4.58
CA CYS A 384 16.95 3.91 -4.99
C CYS A 384 18.44 3.76 -5.36
N GLN A 385 19.00 4.74 -6.09
CA GLN A 385 20.43 4.74 -6.41
C GLN A 385 21.29 4.82 -5.15
N GLU A 386 20.96 5.69 -4.18
CA GLU A 386 21.65 5.82 -2.90
C GLU A 386 21.53 4.54 -2.05
N ALA A 387 20.35 3.92 -2.04
CA ALA A 387 20.06 2.67 -1.34
C ALA A 387 20.56 1.41 -2.08
N LYS A 388 21.15 1.57 -3.28
CA LYS A 388 21.61 0.48 -4.16
C LYS A 388 20.49 -0.53 -4.46
N LEU A 389 19.30 -0.03 -4.73
CA LEU A 389 18.16 -0.82 -5.17
C LEU A 389 18.12 -0.88 -6.69
N GLU A 390 17.87 -2.06 -7.22
CA GLU A 390 17.67 -2.25 -8.66
C GLU A 390 16.29 -1.71 -9.05
N VAL A 391 16.24 -0.86 -10.07
CA VAL A 391 15.01 -0.27 -10.61
C VAL A 391 14.72 -0.88 -11.97
N ARG A 392 13.49 -1.33 -12.17
CA ARG A 392 12.95 -1.84 -13.44
C ARG A 392 11.63 -1.14 -13.70
N GLU A 393 11.67 -0.05 -14.46
CA GLU A 393 10.47 0.75 -14.73
C GLU A 393 9.43 -0.08 -15.51
N THR A 394 8.27 -0.29 -14.89
CA THR A 394 7.22 -1.16 -15.43
C THR A 394 6.12 -0.39 -16.16
N GLY A 395 6.13 0.94 -16.05
CA GLY A 395 5.07 1.77 -16.61
C GLY A 395 3.74 1.65 -15.83
N ARG A 396 2.65 1.97 -16.51
CA ARG A 396 1.33 2.13 -15.88
C ARG A 396 0.68 0.80 -15.50
N ASP A 397 0.77 -0.22 -16.34
CA ASP A 397 -0.09 -1.41 -16.27
C ASP A 397 0.63 -2.67 -15.81
N ILE A 398 1.94 -2.75 -15.92
CA ILE A 398 2.71 -3.90 -15.44
C ILE A 398 3.10 -3.72 -13.98
N ARG A 399 2.97 -4.80 -13.21
CA ARG A 399 3.51 -4.90 -11.86
C ARG A 399 4.36 -6.14 -11.73
N LEU A 400 5.49 -5.97 -11.07
CA LEU A 400 6.40 -7.06 -10.72
C LEU A 400 6.23 -7.43 -9.24
N ARG A 401 6.41 -8.71 -8.92
CA ARG A 401 6.52 -9.19 -7.54
C ARG A 401 7.43 -10.39 -7.49
N ARG A 402 8.35 -10.39 -6.53
CA ARG A 402 9.25 -11.51 -6.28
C ARG A 402 8.71 -12.40 -5.16
N ALA A 403 8.75 -13.72 -5.37
CA ALA A 403 8.46 -14.74 -4.37
C ALA A 403 9.59 -15.78 -4.36
N GLY A 404 10.48 -15.75 -3.38
CA GLY A 404 11.69 -16.55 -3.35
C GLY A 404 12.58 -16.30 -4.55
N ASN A 405 12.80 -17.32 -5.37
CA ASN A 405 13.56 -17.29 -6.61
C ASN A 405 12.67 -17.16 -7.87
N ILE A 406 11.39 -16.81 -7.69
CA ILE A 406 10.44 -16.64 -8.79
C ILE A 406 10.08 -15.17 -8.91
N GLN A 407 10.19 -14.64 -10.14
CA GLN A 407 9.68 -13.32 -10.50
C GLN A 407 8.31 -13.49 -11.15
N PHE A 408 7.32 -12.76 -10.67
CA PHE A 408 5.99 -12.62 -11.28
C PHE A 408 5.88 -11.29 -11.99
N ALA A 409 5.11 -11.29 -13.09
CA ALA A 409 4.63 -10.11 -13.79
C ALA A 409 3.11 -10.20 -13.98
N PHE A 410 2.42 -9.10 -13.72
CA PHE A 410 0.97 -8.94 -13.81
C PHE A 410 0.64 -7.81 -14.75
N ASN A 411 -0.21 -8.06 -15.75
CA ASN A 411 -0.67 -7.04 -16.69
C ASN A 411 -2.09 -6.58 -16.34
N TYR A 412 -2.21 -5.40 -15.78
CA TYR A 412 -3.46 -4.73 -15.40
C TYR A 412 -4.06 -3.87 -16.52
N GLY A 413 -3.43 -3.84 -17.69
CA GLY A 413 -3.91 -3.10 -18.86
C GLY A 413 -4.60 -4.00 -19.89
N PRO A 414 -5.20 -3.38 -20.92
CA PRO A 414 -5.85 -4.12 -22.01
C PRO A 414 -4.87 -4.60 -23.10
N ASP A 415 -3.68 -4.01 -23.16
CA ASP A 415 -2.73 -4.21 -24.26
C ASP A 415 -1.79 -5.39 -23.98
N VAL A 416 -1.32 -6.03 -25.06
CA VAL A 416 -0.25 -7.04 -24.99
C VAL A 416 1.07 -6.33 -24.73
N ILE A 417 1.84 -6.83 -23.77
CA ILE A 417 3.13 -6.24 -23.38
C ILE A 417 4.23 -7.30 -23.46
N ASP A 418 5.33 -6.93 -24.14
CA ASP A 418 6.55 -7.72 -24.20
C ASP A 418 7.36 -7.53 -22.91
N LEU A 419 7.47 -8.58 -22.11
CA LEU A 419 8.13 -8.56 -20.81
C LEU A 419 9.67 -8.38 -20.87
N ARG A 420 10.28 -8.39 -22.06
CA ARG A 420 11.71 -8.04 -22.18
C ARG A 420 11.99 -6.61 -21.70
N CYS A 421 11.00 -5.72 -21.78
CA CYS A 421 11.12 -4.36 -21.25
C CYS A 421 11.39 -4.31 -19.74
N VAL A 422 11.08 -5.38 -19.00
CA VAL A 422 11.33 -5.52 -17.56
C VAL A 422 12.38 -6.60 -17.23
N GLY A 423 13.13 -7.06 -18.24
CA GLY A 423 14.23 -8.01 -18.06
C GLY A 423 13.80 -9.46 -17.88
N ALA A 424 12.65 -9.84 -18.41
CA ALA A 424 12.18 -11.22 -18.43
C ALA A 424 12.95 -12.08 -19.48
N PRO A 425 12.88 -13.43 -19.39
CA PRO A 425 13.52 -14.35 -20.34
C PRO A 425 13.10 -14.12 -21.79
N GLU A 426 14.00 -14.46 -22.72
CA GLU A 426 13.79 -14.30 -24.16
C GLU A 426 12.86 -15.38 -24.75
N THR A 427 12.84 -16.59 -24.15
CA THR A 427 12.13 -17.77 -24.68
C THR A 427 10.97 -18.15 -23.78
N ASP A 428 9.85 -18.57 -24.38
CA ASP A 428 8.67 -18.98 -23.63
C ASP A 428 8.89 -20.24 -22.79
N GLU A 429 9.88 -21.07 -23.13
CA GLU A 429 10.24 -22.28 -22.39
C GLU A 429 10.82 -21.99 -20.98
N ASP A 430 11.32 -20.77 -20.77
CA ASP A 430 11.88 -20.32 -19.48
C ASP A 430 10.81 -19.86 -18.48
N TYR A 431 9.53 -19.78 -18.91
CA TYR A 431 8.43 -19.38 -18.06
C TYR A 431 7.79 -20.58 -17.34
N LEU A 432 7.53 -20.41 -16.06
CA LEU A 432 6.76 -21.36 -15.27
C LEU A 432 5.24 -21.17 -15.47
N ILE A 433 4.83 -19.94 -15.71
CA ILE A 433 3.44 -19.51 -15.93
C ILE A 433 3.47 -18.47 -17.05
N GLY A 434 2.51 -18.57 -17.97
CA GLY A 434 2.35 -17.61 -19.06
C GLY A 434 3.47 -17.68 -20.10
N VAL A 435 3.66 -16.56 -20.79
CA VAL A 435 4.62 -16.41 -21.90
C VAL A 435 5.19 -14.99 -21.89
N ARG A 436 6.20 -14.73 -22.72
CA ARG A 436 6.88 -13.44 -22.85
C ARG A 436 5.93 -12.29 -23.23
N ASP A 437 5.07 -12.50 -24.22
CA ASP A 437 4.12 -11.51 -24.69
C ASP A 437 2.82 -11.66 -23.88
N ILE A 438 2.74 -10.94 -22.76
CA ILE A 438 1.66 -11.06 -21.78
C ILE A 438 0.43 -10.27 -22.21
N GLU A 439 -0.69 -10.97 -22.42
CA GLU A 439 -1.97 -10.34 -22.74
C GLU A 439 -2.54 -9.51 -21.56
N GLY A 440 -3.58 -8.71 -21.85
CA GLY A 440 -4.35 -8.03 -20.80
C GLY A 440 -4.94 -9.02 -19.80
N ALA A 441 -4.93 -8.69 -18.52
CA ALA A 441 -5.27 -9.58 -17.40
C ALA A 441 -4.38 -10.83 -17.31
N GLY A 442 -3.20 -10.81 -17.94
CA GLY A 442 -2.25 -11.91 -17.96
C GLY A 442 -1.37 -11.98 -16.72
N VAL A 443 -0.87 -13.20 -16.46
CA VAL A 443 0.16 -13.49 -15.44
C VAL A 443 1.28 -14.25 -16.11
N ALA A 444 2.52 -13.84 -15.84
CA ALA A 444 3.70 -14.58 -16.22
C ALA A 444 4.61 -14.77 -14.99
N ALA A 445 5.33 -15.89 -14.93
CA ALA A 445 6.31 -16.13 -13.88
C ALA A 445 7.51 -16.92 -14.42
N TRP A 446 8.72 -16.59 -13.93
CA TRP A 446 9.98 -17.20 -14.32
C TRP A 446 10.96 -17.27 -13.16
N ARG A 447 11.99 -18.12 -13.25
CA ARG A 447 13.06 -18.19 -12.25
C ARG A 447 14.09 -17.09 -12.45
N ILE A 448 14.62 -16.54 -11.35
CA ILE A 448 15.67 -15.50 -11.33
C ILE A 448 16.91 -15.97 -10.58
#